data_1c7d306e103b3eabcee42d5267f8658d
#
_entry.id   1c7d306e103b3eabcee42d5267f8658d
#
_cell.length_a   1.000
_cell.length_b   1.000
_cell.length_c   1.000
_cell.angle_alpha   90.00
_cell.angle_beta   90.00
_cell.angle_gamma   90.00
#
_symmetry.space_group_name_H-M   'P 1'
#
loop_
_entity.id
_entity.type
_entity.pdbx_description
1 polymer ?
#
loop_
_entity_poly.entity_id
_entity_poly.type
_entity_poly.pdbx_seq_one_letter_code
_entity_poly.pdbx_strand_id
1 'polypeptide(L)'
;MRRLVLVIGVAVTAALGAASAAGAGATGTIGKRGGEAPNDLTVVNFNVLHGAICPSDSDKCQLPDRMELLGQRLEDAECPDFVGMQEVSPRVYEEITSQPVIENCDYEVVPAKPKNLDQEVVLTTLEVKKTKVVKLVGNLRTATRIELESDLGPVVAVVTHQDGDRAPDELGADAVCGETCPKVCEAGTPFLACQTTVAADLANKRGGSKAIRLLMGDFNVTPDSARMSDLAADGWTDSHLAAGNPECDATGTGCTSGRRDDVVDDMKDPNARQAQRIDFIWVKPPAGCAAGFDPDPDADGDGIGTGIWDDPVIDGPGGMVFVSDHSGTSMDIACEAV
;
A
#
# COMPACT_ATOMS: atom_id res chain seq x y z
N MET A 1 16.11 68.12 -15.15
CA MET A 1 17.12 67.16 -14.64
C MET A 1 16.79 65.78 -15.21
N ARG A 2 17.50 65.36 -16.24
CA ARG A 2 17.34 64.08 -16.92
C ARG A 2 18.27 63.08 -16.24
N ARG A 3 17.76 62.00 -15.67
CA ARG A 3 18.56 60.89 -15.15
C ARG A 3 18.75 59.86 -16.27
N LEU A 4 20.01 59.61 -16.57
CA LEU A 4 20.50 58.62 -17.50
C LEU A 4 20.47 57.27 -16.79
N VAL A 5 19.78 56.24 -17.34
CA VAL A 5 19.81 54.85 -16.86
C VAL A 5 20.77 54.08 -17.77
N LEU A 6 21.84 53.59 -17.16
CA LEU A 6 22.83 52.72 -17.81
C LEU A 6 22.35 51.26 -17.71
N VAL A 7 22.10 50.64 -18.85
CA VAL A 7 21.78 49.20 -18.93
C VAL A 7 23.09 48.45 -19.28
N ILE A 8 23.59 47.65 -18.36
CA ILE A 8 24.70 46.76 -18.59
C ILE A 8 24.14 45.39 -19.05
N GLY A 9 24.35 45.05 -20.30
CA GLY A 9 24.02 43.74 -20.87
C GLY A 9 25.13 42.75 -20.55
N VAL A 10 24.81 41.64 -19.90
CA VAL A 10 25.65 40.47 -19.71
C VAL A 10 25.31 39.46 -20.80
N ALA A 11 26.22 39.19 -21.70
CA ALA A 11 26.14 38.13 -22.69
C ALA A 11 26.57 36.79 -22.05
N VAL A 12 25.64 35.85 -21.97
CA VAL A 12 25.94 34.45 -21.59
C VAL A 12 26.07 33.62 -22.87
N THR A 13 27.28 33.18 -23.15
CA THR A 13 27.58 32.23 -24.22
C THR A 13 27.29 30.81 -23.73
N ALA A 14 26.23 30.19 -24.28
CA ALA A 14 25.93 28.79 -24.08
C ALA A 14 26.77 27.93 -25.03
N ALA A 15 27.64 27.10 -24.48
CA ALA A 15 28.33 26.05 -25.22
C ALA A 15 27.47 24.81 -25.30
N LEU A 16 27.00 24.49 -26.51
CA LEU A 16 26.33 23.24 -26.81
C LEU A 16 27.36 22.11 -26.95
N GLY A 17 27.42 21.27 -25.91
CA GLY A 17 28.11 19.98 -25.97
C GLY A 17 27.15 18.88 -26.37
N ALA A 18 27.28 18.36 -27.61
CA ALA A 18 26.58 17.18 -28.05
C ALA A 18 27.25 15.93 -27.44
N ALA A 19 26.58 15.29 -26.47
CA ALA A 19 26.94 13.96 -25.99
C ALA A 19 26.09 12.93 -26.75
N SER A 20 26.73 12.12 -27.60
CA SER A 20 26.15 10.96 -28.22
C SER A 20 26.02 9.87 -27.16
N ALA A 21 24.79 9.56 -26.73
CA ALA A 21 24.50 8.36 -25.94
C ALA A 21 24.38 7.17 -26.88
N ALA A 22 25.42 6.32 -26.90
CA ALA A 22 25.31 4.98 -27.48
C ALA A 22 24.54 4.10 -26.49
N GLY A 23 23.30 3.77 -26.82
CA GLY A 23 22.48 2.82 -26.07
C GLY A 23 23.09 1.42 -26.21
N ALA A 24 23.70 0.91 -25.16
CA ALA A 24 23.96 -0.51 -24.98
C ALA A 24 22.76 -1.08 -24.22
N GLY A 25 21.89 -1.80 -24.91
CA GLY A 25 20.84 -2.61 -24.26
C GLY A 25 21.52 -3.71 -23.44
N ALA A 26 21.55 -3.52 -22.14
CA ALA A 26 21.88 -4.57 -21.21
C ALA A 26 20.57 -5.34 -20.91
N THR A 27 20.40 -6.50 -21.54
CA THR A 27 19.51 -7.53 -21.03
C THR A 27 20.18 -8.14 -19.78
N GLY A 28 20.08 -7.45 -18.67
CA GLY A 28 20.45 -7.96 -17.36
C GLY A 28 19.29 -8.83 -16.88
N THR A 29 19.53 -10.13 -16.74
CA THR A 29 18.76 -10.97 -15.82
C THR A 29 18.90 -10.35 -14.45
N ILE A 30 17.80 -9.86 -13.88
CA ILE A 30 17.69 -9.40 -12.50
C ILE A 30 18.05 -10.62 -11.64
N GLY A 31 19.26 -10.66 -11.13
CA GLY A 31 19.72 -11.68 -10.20
C GLY A 31 19.04 -11.46 -8.86
N LYS A 32 18.52 -12.55 -8.23
CA LYS A 32 18.15 -12.55 -6.81
C LYS A 32 19.19 -11.77 -6.02
N ARG A 33 18.74 -10.96 -5.05
CA ARG A 33 19.62 -10.24 -4.09
C ARG A 33 20.81 -11.15 -3.68
N GLY A 34 21.97 -10.87 -4.21
CA GLY A 34 23.20 -11.66 -4.03
C GLY A 34 24.17 -10.99 -3.06
N GLY A 35 23.66 -10.49 -1.93
CA GLY A 35 24.42 -10.02 -0.77
C GLY A 35 23.98 -10.81 0.47
N GLU A 36 24.78 -10.79 1.55
CA GLU A 36 24.30 -11.28 2.85
C GLU A 36 22.92 -10.68 3.06
N ALA A 37 21.89 -11.58 3.18
CA ALA A 37 20.49 -11.17 3.23
C ALA A 37 20.33 -10.09 4.29
N PRO A 38 19.81 -8.92 3.96
CA PRO A 38 19.47 -7.96 4.98
C PRO A 38 18.51 -8.66 5.95
N ASN A 39 18.69 -8.45 7.26
CA ASN A 39 17.78 -8.91 8.29
C ASN A 39 16.52 -8.04 8.28
N ASP A 40 15.90 -7.88 7.13
CA ASP A 40 14.74 -7.03 6.88
C ASP A 40 13.59 -7.79 6.20
N LEU A 41 12.40 -7.23 6.25
CA LEU A 41 11.20 -7.69 5.58
C LEU A 41 10.49 -6.47 4.99
N THR A 42 10.36 -6.43 3.67
CA THR A 42 9.73 -5.33 2.95
C THR A 42 8.25 -5.59 2.70
N VAL A 43 7.41 -4.67 3.13
CA VAL A 43 5.95 -4.80 3.09
C VAL A 43 5.34 -3.61 2.36
N VAL A 44 4.40 -3.89 1.44
CA VAL A 44 3.61 -2.88 0.73
C VAL A 44 2.12 -3.13 0.93
N ASN A 45 1.35 -2.07 1.08
CA ASN A 45 -0.10 -2.08 1.11
C ASN A 45 -0.66 -1.16 0.04
N PHE A 46 -1.66 -1.63 -0.73
CA PHE A 46 -2.18 -0.87 -1.85
C PHE A 46 -3.66 -1.14 -2.13
N ASN A 47 -4.53 -0.13 -2.01
CA ASN A 47 -5.86 -0.19 -2.62
C ASN A 47 -5.71 0.07 -4.12
N VAL A 48 -5.99 -0.94 -4.95
CA VAL A 48 -5.71 -0.92 -6.40
C VAL A 48 -6.90 -0.47 -7.27
N LEU A 49 -7.97 -0.01 -6.67
CA LEU A 49 -9.20 0.44 -7.33
C LEU A 49 -9.81 -0.63 -8.26
N HIS A 50 -10.92 -1.25 -7.86
CA HIS A 50 -11.61 -2.29 -8.64
C HIS A 50 -12.22 -1.78 -9.96
N GLY A 51 -12.39 -0.47 -10.12
CA GLY A 51 -12.90 0.16 -11.33
C GLY A 51 -14.40 -0.03 -11.58
N ALA A 52 -15.18 -0.52 -10.62
CA ALA A 52 -16.63 -0.72 -10.80
C ALA A 52 -17.40 0.60 -10.98
N ILE A 53 -16.89 1.67 -10.39
CA ILE A 53 -17.45 3.03 -10.47
C ILE A 53 -17.00 3.82 -11.68
N CYS A 54 -15.99 3.35 -12.41
CA CYS A 54 -15.50 4.04 -13.61
C CYS A 54 -16.55 4.04 -14.72
N PRO A 55 -16.59 5.11 -15.54
CA PRO A 55 -17.47 5.18 -16.70
C PRO A 55 -17.36 3.93 -17.58
N SER A 56 -18.48 3.45 -18.12
CA SER A 56 -18.55 2.19 -18.89
C SER A 56 -17.73 2.20 -20.17
N ASP A 57 -17.38 3.37 -20.68
CA ASP A 57 -16.61 3.62 -21.90
C ASP A 57 -15.10 3.79 -21.65
N SER A 58 -14.65 3.81 -20.41
CA SER A 58 -13.26 4.08 -20.01
C SER A 58 -12.40 2.83 -19.82
N ASP A 59 -12.74 1.71 -20.43
CA ASP A 59 -12.09 0.40 -20.13
C ASP A 59 -11.82 0.19 -18.64
N LYS A 60 -12.83 0.53 -17.83
CA LYS A 60 -12.78 0.46 -16.37
C LYS A 60 -11.52 1.10 -15.78
N CYS A 61 -11.36 2.40 -16.02
CA CYS A 61 -10.25 3.21 -15.56
C CYS A 61 -8.89 2.77 -16.11
N GLN A 62 -8.83 2.34 -17.36
CA GLN A 62 -7.59 1.91 -18.02
C GLN A 62 -6.84 0.86 -17.16
N LEU A 63 -7.56 -0.13 -16.71
CA LEU A 63 -7.05 -1.17 -15.82
C LEU A 63 -5.76 -1.86 -16.32
N PRO A 64 -5.60 -2.23 -17.63
CA PRO A 64 -4.36 -2.81 -18.10
C PRO A 64 -3.15 -1.91 -17.84
N ASP A 65 -3.24 -0.62 -18.22
CA ASP A 65 -2.14 0.33 -18.04
C ASP A 65 -1.80 0.55 -16.56
N ARG A 66 -2.81 0.58 -15.67
CA ARG A 66 -2.60 0.72 -14.23
C ARG A 66 -1.92 -0.51 -13.62
N MET A 67 -2.28 -1.71 -14.04
CA MET A 67 -1.65 -2.93 -13.52
C MET A 67 -0.24 -3.13 -14.09
N GLU A 68 0.02 -2.69 -15.32
CA GLU A 68 1.38 -2.61 -15.86
C GLU A 68 2.23 -1.63 -15.05
N LEU A 69 1.70 -0.44 -14.74
CA LEU A 69 2.37 0.55 -13.91
C LEU A 69 2.65 0.02 -12.48
N LEU A 70 1.68 -0.70 -11.89
CA LEU A 70 1.89 -1.36 -10.59
C LEU A 70 3.04 -2.38 -10.66
N GLY A 71 3.04 -3.20 -11.73
CA GLY A 71 4.10 -4.18 -11.95
C GLY A 71 5.48 -3.53 -12.03
N GLN A 72 5.62 -2.46 -12.81
CA GLN A 72 6.87 -1.68 -12.92
C GLN A 72 7.31 -1.13 -11.55
N ARG A 73 6.39 -0.54 -10.78
CA ARG A 73 6.72 -0.02 -9.44
C ARG A 73 7.17 -1.10 -8.46
N LEU A 74 6.58 -2.29 -8.53
CA LEU A 74 7.01 -3.42 -7.68
C LEU A 74 8.40 -3.95 -8.09
N GLU A 75 8.73 -3.94 -9.38
CA GLU A 75 10.06 -4.29 -9.87
C GLU A 75 11.10 -3.22 -9.50
N ASP A 76 10.78 -1.93 -9.66
CA ASP A 76 11.63 -0.80 -9.28
C ASP A 76 11.88 -0.79 -7.75
N ALA A 77 10.90 -1.27 -6.99
CA ALA A 77 10.97 -1.47 -5.55
C ALA A 77 11.66 -2.81 -5.15
N GLU A 78 12.46 -3.39 -6.06
CA GLU A 78 13.22 -4.63 -5.85
C GLU A 78 12.40 -5.83 -5.34
N CYS A 79 11.12 -5.92 -5.76
CA CYS A 79 10.25 -7.04 -5.42
C CYS A 79 9.98 -7.18 -3.91
N PRO A 80 9.15 -6.32 -3.31
CA PRO A 80 8.78 -6.40 -1.90
C PRO A 80 8.34 -7.81 -1.48
N ASP A 81 8.75 -8.25 -0.29
CA ASP A 81 8.46 -9.61 0.19
C ASP A 81 6.97 -9.89 0.36
N PHE A 82 6.20 -8.83 0.65
CA PHE A 82 4.78 -8.93 0.89
C PHE A 82 4.03 -7.69 0.37
N VAL A 83 3.07 -7.89 -0.54
CA VAL A 83 2.22 -6.84 -1.09
C VAL A 83 0.76 -7.18 -0.79
N GLY A 84 0.13 -6.45 0.13
CA GLY A 84 -1.28 -6.57 0.45
C GLY A 84 -2.12 -5.63 -0.43
N MET A 85 -3.08 -6.17 -1.18
CA MET A 85 -3.92 -5.38 -2.08
C MET A 85 -5.38 -5.45 -1.67
N GLN A 86 -6.10 -4.33 -1.78
CA GLN A 86 -7.53 -4.19 -1.59
C GLN A 86 -8.21 -3.89 -2.93
N GLU A 87 -9.51 -4.07 -2.99
CA GLU A 87 -10.34 -3.87 -4.18
C GLU A 87 -9.97 -4.76 -5.38
N VAL A 88 -9.41 -5.93 -5.13
CA VAL A 88 -9.07 -6.86 -6.20
C VAL A 88 -10.31 -7.60 -6.67
N SER A 89 -10.94 -7.06 -7.71
CA SER A 89 -12.00 -7.75 -8.46
C SER A 89 -11.44 -8.91 -9.29
N PRO A 90 -12.28 -9.84 -9.78
CA PRO A 90 -11.78 -10.89 -10.69
C PRO A 90 -11.03 -10.38 -11.91
N ARG A 91 -11.41 -9.21 -12.42
CA ARG A 91 -10.73 -8.60 -13.57
C ARG A 91 -9.38 -7.98 -13.16
N VAL A 92 -9.30 -7.27 -12.04
CA VAL A 92 -8.02 -6.78 -11.49
C VAL A 92 -7.07 -7.96 -11.26
N TYR A 93 -7.58 -9.04 -10.69
CA TYR A 93 -6.80 -10.26 -10.48
C TYR A 93 -6.23 -10.84 -11.79
N GLU A 94 -7.06 -10.95 -12.84
CA GLU A 94 -6.61 -11.45 -14.14
C GLU A 94 -5.54 -10.53 -14.74
N GLU A 95 -5.69 -9.21 -14.65
CA GLU A 95 -4.72 -8.26 -15.19
C GLU A 95 -3.39 -8.30 -14.40
N ILE A 96 -3.39 -8.21 -13.07
CA ILE A 96 -2.14 -8.21 -12.30
C ILE A 96 -1.41 -9.56 -12.42
N THR A 97 -2.14 -10.69 -12.41
CA THR A 97 -1.50 -12.00 -12.53
C THR A 97 -0.97 -12.30 -13.93
N SER A 98 -1.32 -11.51 -14.93
CA SER A 98 -0.74 -11.57 -16.27
C SER A 98 0.51 -10.70 -16.44
N GLN A 99 0.83 -9.84 -15.47
CA GLN A 99 1.99 -8.97 -15.54
C GLN A 99 3.30 -9.74 -15.34
N PRO A 100 4.39 -9.36 -16.04
CA PRO A 100 5.70 -10.01 -15.93
C PRO A 100 6.25 -10.03 -14.49
N VAL A 101 5.91 -9.05 -13.66
CA VAL A 101 6.35 -8.93 -12.26
C VAL A 101 6.07 -10.19 -11.44
N ILE A 102 5.00 -10.92 -11.75
CA ILE A 102 4.66 -12.15 -11.03
C ILE A 102 5.75 -13.21 -11.20
N GLU A 103 6.27 -13.37 -12.42
CA GLU A 103 7.36 -14.29 -12.72
C GLU A 103 8.74 -13.70 -12.34
N ASN A 104 8.95 -12.40 -12.63
CA ASN A 104 10.23 -11.73 -12.37
C ASN A 104 10.57 -11.68 -10.88
N CYS A 105 9.55 -11.47 -10.04
CA CYS A 105 9.70 -11.41 -8.58
C CYS A 105 9.45 -12.77 -7.89
N ASP A 106 9.06 -13.82 -8.62
CA ASP A 106 8.73 -15.15 -8.06
C ASP A 106 7.57 -15.07 -7.04
N TYR A 107 6.55 -14.24 -7.32
CA TYR A 107 5.42 -14.05 -6.42
C TYR A 107 4.44 -15.23 -6.41
N GLU A 108 4.11 -15.73 -5.22
CA GLU A 108 2.90 -16.49 -4.97
C GLU A 108 1.71 -15.53 -4.80
N VAL A 109 0.58 -15.83 -5.47
CA VAL A 109 -0.65 -15.01 -5.40
C VAL A 109 -1.68 -15.67 -4.50
N VAL A 110 -2.09 -15.01 -3.43
CA VAL A 110 -2.94 -15.56 -2.37
C VAL A 110 -4.10 -14.62 -2.03
N PRO A 111 -5.35 -15.10 -1.98
CA PRO A 111 -5.84 -16.40 -2.44
C PRO A 111 -5.81 -16.53 -3.97
N ALA A 112 -5.75 -17.74 -4.45
CA ALA A 112 -5.55 -18.05 -5.86
C ALA A 112 -6.66 -17.55 -6.81
N LYS A 113 -7.78 -17.06 -6.32
CA LYS A 113 -8.84 -16.41 -7.12
C LYS A 113 -9.83 -15.66 -6.25
N PRO A 114 -10.03 -14.35 -6.45
CA PRO A 114 -11.09 -13.60 -5.79
C PRO A 114 -12.47 -14.03 -6.31
N LYS A 115 -13.44 -13.99 -5.41
CA LYS A 115 -14.84 -14.36 -5.70
C LYS A 115 -15.78 -13.17 -5.75
N ASN A 116 -15.38 -12.05 -5.19
CA ASN A 116 -16.17 -10.83 -5.03
C ASN A 116 -15.53 -9.70 -5.82
N LEU A 117 -16.27 -8.60 -6.01
CA LEU A 117 -15.77 -7.37 -6.64
C LEU A 117 -14.70 -6.67 -5.80
N ASP A 118 -14.75 -6.89 -4.49
CA ASP A 118 -13.86 -6.27 -3.53
C ASP A 118 -13.33 -7.38 -2.60
N GLN A 119 -12.11 -7.81 -2.87
CA GLN A 119 -11.44 -8.84 -2.06
C GLN A 119 -9.98 -8.45 -1.87
N GLU A 120 -9.43 -8.85 -0.73
CA GLU A 120 -8.00 -8.72 -0.46
C GLU A 120 -7.25 -9.86 -1.16
N VAL A 121 -6.17 -9.49 -1.85
CA VAL A 121 -5.21 -10.40 -2.48
C VAL A 121 -3.81 -10.01 -2.06
N VAL A 122 -2.94 -10.99 -1.95
CA VAL A 122 -1.55 -10.80 -1.57
C VAL A 122 -0.64 -11.35 -2.66
N LEU A 123 0.42 -10.61 -2.99
CA LEU A 123 1.60 -11.12 -3.68
C LEU A 123 2.69 -11.33 -2.63
N THR A 124 3.41 -12.43 -2.65
CA THR A 124 4.49 -12.67 -1.69
C THR A 124 5.57 -13.58 -2.25
N THR A 125 6.82 -13.29 -1.90
CA THR A 125 7.99 -14.16 -2.15
C THR A 125 8.21 -15.15 -1.00
N LEU A 126 7.49 -14.97 0.12
CA LEU A 126 7.63 -15.78 1.32
C LEU A 126 6.85 -17.08 1.24
N GLU A 127 7.30 -18.11 1.95
CA GLU A 127 6.59 -19.37 2.02
C GLU A 127 5.23 -19.25 2.73
N VAL A 128 4.13 -19.49 2.02
CA VAL A 128 2.77 -19.44 2.57
C VAL A 128 2.46 -20.73 3.32
N LYS A 129 2.27 -20.64 4.63
CA LYS A 129 1.90 -21.78 5.50
C LYS A 129 0.39 -21.97 5.58
N LYS A 130 -0.37 -20.86 5.61
CA LYS A 130 -1.82 -20.94 5.78
C LYS A 130 -2.50 -19.62 5.38
N THR A 131 -3.66 -19.75 4.77
CA THR A 131 -4.54 -18.64 4.44
C THR A 131 -5.92 -18.82 5.06
N LYS A 132 -6.55 -17.73 5.50
CA LYS A 132 -7.91 -17.71 6.01
C LYS A 132 -8.59 -16.39 5.66
N VAL A 133 -9.64 -16.45 4.86
CA VAL A 133 -10.55 -15.33 4.60
C VAL A 133 -11.66 -15.33 5.64
N VAL A 134 -11.94 -14.19 6.24
CA VAL A 134 -13.01 -13.99 7.23
C VAL A 134 -13.89 -12.84 6.76
N LYS A 135 -15.21 -13.10 6.73
CA LYS A 135 -16.18 -12.04 6.48
C LYS A 135 -16.29 -11.15 7.72
N LEU A 136 -16.15 -9.85 7.53
CA LEU A 136 -16.37 -8.85 8.57
C LEU A 136 -17.87 -8.62 8.81
N VAL A 137 -18.23 -8.00 9.92
CA VAL A 137 -19.62 -7.57 10.16
C VAL A 137 -20.01 -6.52 9.12
N GLY A 138 -21.24 -6.52 8.71
CA GLY A 138 -21.70 -5.73 7.57
C GLY A 138 -21.88 -6.63 6.33
N ASN A 139 -21.88 -6.06 5.12
CA ASN A 139 -22.34 -6.81 3.96
C ASN A 139 -21.24 -7.31 3.02
N LEU A 140 -20.19 -6.54 2.75
CA LEU A 140 -19.26 -6.82 1.65
C LEU A 140 -17.81 -7.05 2.11
N ARG A 141 -17.41 -6.52 3.26
CA ARG A 141 -16.01 -6.45 3.68
C ARG A 141 -15.48 -7.78 4.21
N THR A 142 -14.20 -8.01 3.93
CA THR A 142 -13.47 -9.20 4.40
C THR A 142 -12.14 -8.81 5.04
N ALA A 143 -11.53 -9.76 5.72
CA ALA A 143 -10.14 -9.70 6.16
C ALA A 143 -9.48 -11.03 5.78
N THR A 144 -8.34 -10.95 5.13
CA THR A 144 -7.55 -12.11 4.71
C THR A 144 -6.34 -12.24 5.61
N ARG A 145 -6.30 -13.31 6.44
CA ARG A 145 -5.13 -13.66 7.25
C ARG A 145 -4.25 -14.63 6.49
N ILE A 146 -2.95 -14.34 6.45
CA ILE A 146 -1.91 -15.18 5.88
C ILE A 146 -0.85 -15.45 6.97
N GLU A 147 -0.48 -16.71 7.14
CA GLU A 147 0.61 -17.15 7.99
C GLU A 147 1.77 -17.52 7.06
N LEU A 148 2.93 -16.89 7.25
CA LEU A 148 4.11 -16.99 6.39
C LEU A 148 5.34 -17.34 7.22
N GLU A 149 6.38 -17.82 6.53
CA GLU A 149 7.72 -17.97 7.10
C GLU A 149 8.68 -17.05 6.38
N SER A 150 9.46 -16.28 7.12
CA SER A 150 10.53 -15.43 6.62
C SER A 150 11.84 -15.74 7.34
N ASP A 151 12.95 -15.19 6.85
CA ASP A 151 14.25 -15.30 7.50
C ASP A 151 14.28 -14.64 8.89
N LEU A 152 13.37 -13.68 9.15
CA LEU A 152 13.16 -13.06 10.46
C LEU A 152 12.28 -13.91 11.39
N GLY A 153 11.73 -15.03 10.91
CA GLY A 153 10.81 -15.91 11.63
C GLY A 153 9.37 -15.84 11.12
N PRO A 154 8.41 -16.36 11.92
CA PRO A 154 7.01 -16.43 11.49
C PRO A 154 6.40 -15.04 11.32
N VAL A 155 5.65 -14.85 10.23
CA VAL A 155 4.86 -13.64 9.96
C VAL A 155 3.37 -13.99 9.96
N VAL A 156 2.57 -13.21 10.65
CA VAL A 156 1.11 -13.27 10.60
C VAL A 156 0.60 -11.94 10.07
N ALA A 157 0.23 -11.92 8.82
CA ALA A 157 -0.33 -10.74 8.17
C ALA A 157 -1.86 -10.83 8.05
N VAL A 158 -2.54 -9.72 8.25
CA VAL A 158 -3.96 -9.53 7.96
C VAL A 158 -4.10 -8.34 7.04
N VAL A 159 -4.63 -8.59 5.84
CA VAL A 159 -5.00 -7.57 4.87
C VAL A 159 -6.50 -7.37 4.95
N THR A 160 -6.97 -6.13 4.98
CA THR A 160 -8.40 -5.81 5.13
C THR A 160 -8.79 -4.57 4.33
N HIS A 161 -10.04 -4.53 3.90
CA HIS A 161 -10.71 -3.33 3.46
C HIS A 161 -11.95 -3.15 4.33
N GLN A 162 -12.04 -2.05 5.08
CA GLN A 162 -13.10 -1.80 6.04
C GLN A 162 -14.09 -0.76 5.52
N ASP A 163 -15.27 -0.71 6.11
CA ASP A 163 -16.25 0.32 5.79
C ASP A 163 -15.87 1.64 6.47
N GLY A 164 -16.13 2.76 5.76
CA GLY A 164 -15.88 4.11 6.25
C GLY A 164 -17.00 4.64 7.16
N ASP A 165 -16.66 5.59 8.01
CA ASP A 165 -17.61 6.28 8.87
C ASP A 165 -18.64 7.11 8.06
N ARG A 166 -18.42 7.27 6.76
CA ARG A 166 -19.29 8.01 5.83
C ARG A 166 -20.26 7.13 5.03
N ALA A 167 -20.29 5.82 5.25
CA ALA A 167 -21.23 4.90 4.60
C ALA A 167 -22.52 4.73 5.43
N PRO A 168 -23.30 5.81 5.69
CA PRO A 168 -24.40 5.77 6.65
C PRO A 168 -25.61 4.99 6.15
N ASP A 169 -25.80 4.86 4.85
CA ASP A 169 -27.10 4.49 4.29
C ASP A 169 -27.22 3.00 3.96
N GLU A 170 -26.11 2.27 3.78
CA GLU A 170 -26.16 0.85 3.41
C GLU A 170 -26.00 -0.12 4.59
N LEU A 171 -25.34 0.29 5.68
CA LEU A 171 -25.09 -0.55 6.86
C LEU A 171 -25.82 -0.09 8.12
N GLY A 172 -26.46 1.09 8.07
CA GLY A 172 -26.90 1.82 9.25
C GLY A 172 -25.68 2.27 10.06
N ALA A 173 -25.25 3.53 9.92
CA ALA A 173 -24.11 4.09 10.67
C ALA A 173 -24.21 3.89 12.18
N ASP A 174 -25.46 3.69 12.67
CA ASP A 174 -25.80 3.38 14.06
C ASP A 174 -25.90 1.87 14.34
N ALA A 175 -25.57 1.00 13.37
CA ALA A 175 -25.69 -0.43 13.59
C ALA A 175 -24.64 -0.89 14.62
N VAL A 176 -25.14 -1.52 15.67
CA VAL A 176 -24.30 -2.04 16.76
C VAL A 176 -24.37 -3.56 16.83
N CYS A 177 -23.32 -4.14 17.35
CA CYS A 177 -23.22 -5.57 17.54
C CYS A 177 -24.29 -6.08 18.51
N GLY A 178 -24.96 -7.14 18.09
CA GLY A 178 -25.84 -7.97 18.89
C GLY A 178 -25.34 -9.42 18.97
N GLU A 179 -26.23 -10.36 19.19
CA GLU A 179 -25.90 -11.79 19.35
C GLU A 179 -25.27 -12.44 18.09
N THR A 180 -25.48 -11.85 16.91
CA THR A 180 -24.97 -12.36 15.63
C THR A 180 -23.55 -11.92 15.30
N CYS A 181 -23.01 -10.97 16.04
CA CYS A 181 -21.63 -10.50 15.84
C CYS A 181 -20.59 -11.54 16.30
N PRO A 182 -19.36 -11.46 15.75
CA PRO A 182 -18.26 -12.24 16.26
C PRO A 182 -18.07 -12.04 17.78
N LYS A 183 -17.74 -13.11 18.50
CA LYS A 183 -17.61 -13.09 19.97
C LYS A 183 -16.54 -12.13 20.51
N VAL A 184 -15.60 -11.69 19.66
CA VAL A 184 -14.58 -10.72 20.00
C VAL A 184 -15.14 -9.31 20.12
N CYS A 185 -16.31 -9.05 19.52
CA CYS A 185 -17.00 -7.77 19.63
C CYS A 185 -18.04 -7.84 20.76
N GLU A 186 -17.94 -6.91 21.68
CA GLU A 186 -18.93 -6.79 22.75
C GLU A 186 -20.31 -6.35 22.21
N ALA A 187 -21.38 -6.72 22.90
CA ALA A 187 -22.71 -6.22 22.57
C ALA A 187 -22.75 -4.69 22.69
N GLY A 188 -23.30 -4.03 21.67
CA GLY A 188 -23.34 -2.58 21.61
C GLY A 188 -22.14 -1.94 20.92
N THR A 189 -21.08 -2.69 20.57
CA THR A 189 -19.97 -2.18 19.76
C THR A 189 -20.47 -1.77 18.37
N PRO A 190 -20.14 -0.56 17.88
CA PRO A 190 -20.43 -0.17 16.48
C PRO A 190 -19.85 -1.18 15.49
N PHE A 191 -20.57 -1.48 14.40
CA PHE A 191 -20.10 -2.44 13.39
C PHE A 191 -18.71 -2.09 12.84
N LEU A 192 -18.47 -0.81 12.58
CA LEU A 192 -17.18 -0.34 12.08
C LEU A 192 -16.03 -0.61 13.06
N ALA A 193 -16.25 -0.35 14.36
CA ALA A 193 -15.26 -0.66 15.38
C ALA A 193 -15.07 -2.19 15.51
N CYS A 194 -16.15 -2.98 15.35
CA CYS A 194 -16.04 -4.43 15.36
C CYS A 194 -15.22 -4.96 14.16
N GLN A 195 -15.30 -4.36 12.98
CA GLN A 195 -14.46 -4.75 11.84
C GLN A 195 -12.98 -4.65 12.19
N THR A 196 -12.55 -3.53 12.75
CA THR A 196 -11.16 -3.32 13.21
C THR A 196 -10.76 -4.32 14.30
N THR A 197 -11.63 -4.52 15.29
CA THR A 197 -11.41 -5.49 16.38
C THR A 197 -11.24 -6.92 15.86
N VAL A 198 -12.08 -7.35 14.89
CA VAL A 198 -11.97 -8.68 14.28
C VAL A 198 -10.67 -8.84 13.51
N ALA A 199 -10.26 -7.84 12.73
CA ALA A 199 -9.03 -7.87 11.96
C ALA A 199 -7.79 -7.95 12.89
N ALA A 200 -7.75 -7.13 13.95
CA ALA A 200 -6.69 -7.15 14.96
C ALA A 200 -6.62 -8.49 15.73
N ASP A 201 -7.78 -9.05 16.12
CA ASP A 201 -7.87 -10.36 16.77
C ASP A 201 -7.38 -11.50 15.87
N LEU A 202 -7.63 -11.43 14.55
CA LEU A 202 -7.11 -12.40 13.59
C LEU A 202 -5.58 -12.37 13.54
N ALA A 203 -4.96 -11.20 13.56
CA ALA A 203 -3.51 -11.03 13.56
C ALA A 203 -2.88 -11.49 14.89
N ASN A 204 -3.57 -11.27 16.02
CA ASN A 204 -3.08 -11.66 17.35
C ASN A 204 -3.16 -13.17 17.63
N LYS A 205 -3.97 -13.95 16.91
CA LYS A 205 -4.30 -15.35 17.26
C LYS A 205 -3.24 -16.40 16.97
N ARG A 206 -2.18 -16.11 16.24
CA ARG A 206 -1.22 -17.11 15.76
C ARG A 206 0.22 -16.63 15.85
N GLY A 207 1.17 -17.51 15.51
CA GLY A 207 2.59 -17.20 15.39
C GLY A 207 3.39 -17.16 16.70
N GLY A 208 2.72 -17.22 17.87
CA GLY A 208 3.43 -17.14 19.16
C GLY A 208 4.03 -15.76 19.43
N SER A 209 4.92 -15.66 20.45
CA SER A 209 5.53 -14.38 20.85
C SER A 209 6.67 -13.90 19.94
N LYS A 210 7.15 -14.76 19.04
CA LYS A 210 8.22 -14.44 18.09
C LYS A 210 7.70 -13.99 16.72
N ALA A 211 6.39 -14.04 16.50
CA ALA A 211 5.84 -13.66 15.20
C ALA A 211 5.82 -12.15 15.01
N ILE A 212 6.24 -11.72 13.84
CA ILE A 212 5.93 -10.41 13.29
C ILE A 212 4.43 -10.39 12.98
N ARG A 213 3.69 -9.40 13.50
CA ARG A 213 2.27 -9.25 13.19
C ARG A 213 2.03 -8.00 12.41
N LEU A 214 1.35 -8.17 11.28
CA LEU A 214 0.95 -7.10 10.38
C LEU A 214 -0.57 -7.02 10.34
N LEU A 215 -1.09 -5.81 10.41
CA LEU A 215 -2.48 -5.49 10.17
C LEU A 215 -2.50 -4.29 9.22
N MET A 216 -2.90 -4.52 7.98
CA MET A 216 -2.80 -3.51 6.94
C MET A 216 -4.03 -3.46 6.07
N GLY A 217 -4.21 -2.35 5.38
CA GLY A 217 -5.30 -2.17 4.43
C GLY A 217 -5.81 -0.75 4.35
N ASP A 218 -6.91 -0.62 3.62
CA ASP A 218 -7.77 0.54 3.63
C ASP A 218 -8.76 0.42 4.78
N PHE A 219 -8.57 1.25 5.81
CA PHE A 219 -9.45 1.28 6.98
C PHE A 219 -10.62 2.24 6.81
N ASN A 220 -10.60 3.04 5.75
CA ASN A 220 -11.63 4.04 5.45
C ASN A 220 -11.91 5.02 6.61
N VAL A 221 -10.92 5.27 7.46
CA VAL A 221 -10.97 6.27 8.54
C VAL A 221 -9.63 6.98 8.66
N THR A 222 -9.68 8.22 9.10
CA THR A 222 -8.49 9.03 9.39
C THR A 222 -7.84 8.65 10.73
N PRO A 223 -6.57 9.02 10.97
CA PRO A 223 -5.81 8.67 12.18
C PRO A 223 -6.43 9.14 13.49
N ASP A 224 -7.25 10.20 13.47
CA ASP A 224 -7.96 10.73 14.64
C ASP A 224 -9.20 9.90 15.04
N SER A 225 -9.55 8.87 14.27
CA SER A 225 -10.62 7.95 14.61
C SER A 225 -10.33 7.19 15.92
N ALA A 226 -11.37 6.95 16.72
CA ALA A 226 -11.30 6.11 17.89
C ALA A 226 -10.77 4.69 17.57
N ARG A 227 -11.08 4.15 16.39
CA ARG A 227 -10.59 2.83 15.94
C ARG A 227 -9.07 2.77 15.84
N MET A 228 -8.44 3.84 15.36
CA MET A 228 -6.97 3.94 15.26
C MET A 228 -6.32 4.12 16.65
N SER A 229 -6.96 4.93 17.51
CA SER A 229 -6.53 5.09 18.91
C SER A 229 -6.62 3.78 19.70
N ASP A 230 -7.64 2.96 19.46
CA ASP A 230 -7.82 1.65 20.10
C ASP A 230 -6.72 0.66 19.66
N LEU A 231 -6.32 0.66 18.37
CA LEU A 231 -5.19 -0.13 17.88
C LEU A 231 -3.89 0.28 18.60
N ALA A 232 -3.60 1.57 18.67
CA ALA A 232 -2.42 2.07 19.38
C ALA A 232 -2.42 1.68 20.87
N ALA A 233 -3.58 1.78 21.54
CA ALA A 233 -3.74 1.36 22.94
C ALA A 233 -3.56 -0.15 23.13
N ASP A 234 -3.91 -0.98 22.13
CA ASP A 234 -3.65 -2.42 22.10
C ASP A 234 -2.20 -2.77 21.72
N GLY A 235 -1.32 -1.78 21.60
CA GLY A 235 0.11 -1.95 21.35
C GLY A 235 0.48 -2.19 19.90
N TRP A 236 -0.38 -1.81 18.95
CA TRP A 236 -0.01 -1.70 17.55
C TRP A 236 0.75 -0.40 17.30
N THR A 237 1.74 -0.45 16.45
CA THR A 237 2.53 0.70 16.00
C THR A 237 2.14 1.05 14.57
N ASP A 238 1.78 2.30 14.34
CA ASP A 238 1.63 2.86 12.99
C ASP A 238 3.01 3.02 12.36
N SER A 239 3.33 2.26 11.32
CA SER A 239 4.67 2.22 10.74
C SER A 239 5.08 3.55 10.13
N HIS A 240 4.16 4.26 9.48
CA HIS A 240 4.40 5.54 8.84
C HIS A 240 4.86 6.60 9.87
N LEU A 241 4.14 6.72 10.99
CA LEU A 241 4.52 7.66 12.04
C LEU A 241 5.77 7.21 12.83
N ALA A 242 5.95 5.90 12.99
CA ALA A 242 7.13 5.36 13.68
C ALA A 242 8.44 5.64 12.91
N ALA A 243 8.38 5.71 11.59
CA ALA A 243 9.49 6.12 10.74
C ALA A 243 9.76 7.64 10.77
N GLY A 244 8.94 8.42 11.47
CA GLY A 244 9.08 9.88 11.54
C GLY A 244 8.45 10.63 10.38
N ASN A 245 7.67 9.96 9.54
CA ASN A 245 6.96 10.58 8.43
C ASN A 245 5.85 11.54 8.94
N PRO A 246 5.57 12.63 8.22
CA PRO A 246 4.54 13.57 8.61
C PRO A 246 3.14 12.97 8.44
N GLU A 247 2.20 13.39 9.31
CA GLU A 247 0.79 13.08 9.10
C GLU A 247 0.24 13.86 7.90
N CYS A 248 -0.84 13.31 7.29
CA CYS A 248 -1.52 13.90 6.16
C CYS A 248 -1.90 15.37 6.41
N ASP A 249 -1.47 16.25 5.52
CA ASP A 249 -1.71 17.69 5.62
C ASP A 249 -2.49 18.24 4.41
N ALA A 250 -2.82 19.54 4.47
CA ALA A 250 -3.58 20.23 3.42
C ALA A 250 -2.83 20.37 2.08
N THR A 251 -1.52 20.04 2.04
CA THR A 251 -0.74 20.02 0.79
C THR A 251 -0.80 18.68 0.09
N GLY A 252 -1.32 17.64 0.75
CA GLY A 252 -1.38 16.27 0.29
C GLY A 252 -0.20 15.42 0.74
N THR A 253 0.78 16.00 1.45
CA THR A 253 1.92 15.26 2.00
C THR A 253 1.44 14.32 3.10
N GLY A 254 1.92 13.09 3.09
CA GLY A 254 1.52 12.07 4.07
C GLY A 254 0.11 11.51 3.88
N CYS A 255 -0.56 11.81 2.76
CA CYS A 255 -1.92 11.37 2.46
C CYS A 255 -1.93 10.18 1.51
N THR A 256 -2.92 9.28 1.64
CA THR A 256 -3.01 8.05 0.84
C THR A 256 -4.23 7.98 -0.06
N SER A 257 -5.26 8.81 0.14
CA SER A 257 -6.50 8.80 -0.63
C SER A 257 -7.06 10.20 -0.86
N GLY A 258 -7.76 10.39 -1.98
CA GLY A 258 -8.42 11.66 -2.28
C GLY A 258 -8.32 12.12 -3.73
N ARG A 259 -7.57 11.41 -4.59
CA ARG A 259 -7.73 11.55 -6.05
C ARG A 259 -9.13 11.12 -6.42
N ARG A 260 -9.68 11.72 -7.45
CA ARG A 260 -11.03 11.38 -7.88
C ARG A 260 -11.03 10.05 -8.62
N ASP A 261 -11.71 9.09 -8.04
CA ASP A 261 -11.84 7.72 -8.55
C ASP A 261 -12.75 7.62 -9.78
N ASP A 262 -13.71 8.53 -9.93
CA ASP A 262 -14.61 8.60 -11.09
C ASP A 262 -13.97 9.23 -12.34
N VAL A 263 -12.72 9.73 -12.24
CA VAL A 263 -12.06 10.47 -13.32
C VAL A 263 -10.65 9.93 -13.55
N VAL A 264 -10.48 9.16 -14.63
CA VAL A 264 -9.16 8.66 -15.08
C VAL A 264 -8.15 9.80 -15.25
N ASP A 265 -8.63 11.02 -15.55
CA ASP A 265 -7.79 12.19 -15.76
C ASP A 265 -6.97 12.56 -14.50
N ASP A 266 -7.52 12.35 -13.30
CA ASP A 266 -6.77 12.60 -12.06
C ASP A 266 -5.61 11.59 -11.86
N MET A 267 -5.77 10.36 -12.35
CA MET A 267 -4.68 9.37 -12.35
C MET A 267 -3.61 9.63 -13.43
N LYS A 268 -3.88 10.57 -14.36
CA LYS A 268 -2.95 11.05 -15.39
C LYS A 268 -2.39 12.43 -15.09
N ASP A 269 -2.93 13.13 -14.10
CA ASP A 269 -2.45 14.45 -13.72
C ASP A 269 -1.37 14.33 -12.63
N PRO A 270 -0.09 14.62 -12.93
CA PRO A 270 0.98 14.57 -11.93
C PRO A 270 0.81 15.58 -10.79
N ASN A 271 -0.15 16.50 -10.89
CA ASN A 271 -0.50 17.45 -9.82
C ASN A 271 -1.72 17.01 -9.00
N ALA A 272 -2.38 15.90 -9.36
CA ALA A 272 -3.47 15.36 -8.57
C ALA A 272 -2.96 14.94 -7.18
N ARG A 273 -3.67 15.39 -6.13
CA ARG A 273 -3.21 15.25 -4.75
C ARG A 273 -4.15 14.40 -3.93
N GLN A 274 -3.58 13.70 -2.98
CA GLN A 274 -4.32 13.05 -1.91
C GLN A 274 -4.80 14.07 -0.88
N ALA A 275 -5.82 13.72 -0.09
CA ALA A 275 -6.48 14.63 0.85
C ALA A 275 -6.65 14.05 2.26
N GLN A 276 -6.44 12.74 2.42
CA GLN A 276 -6.60 12.04 3.70
C GLN A 276 -5.69 10.80 3.75
N ARG A 277 -5.30 10.38 4.94
CA ARG A 277 -4.59 9.12 5.18
C ARG A 277 -5.57 8.12 5.77
N ILE A 278 -5.91 7.08 5.02
CA ILE A 278 -6.86 6.04 5.41
C ILE A 278 -6.32 4.62 5.17
N ASP A 279 -5.18 4.54 4.48
CA ASP A 279 -4.43 3.31 4.28
C ASP A 279 -3.30 3.22 5.31
N PHE A 280 -3.18 2.08 5.98
CA PHE A 280 -2.25 1.89 7.09
C PHE A 280 -1.53 0.56 7.00
N ILE A 281 -0.30 0.54 7.52
CA ILE A 281 0.41 -0.67 7.94
C ILE A 281 0.66 -0.55 9.45
N TRP A 282 -0.11 -1.29 10.23
CA TRP A 282 0.06 -1.45 11.66
C TRP A 282 0.92 -2.69 11.94
N VAL A 283 1.87 -2.56 12.85
CA VAL A 283 2.79 -3.65 13.18
C VAL A 283 2.90 -3.88 14.68
N LYS A 284 3.04 -5.16 15.06
CA LYS A 284 3.55 -5.58 16.38
C LYS A 284 4.79 -6.42 16.13
N PRO A 285 5.98 -5.82 16.12
CA PRO A 285 7.22 -6.56 15.96
C PRO A 285 7.52 -7.38 17.22
N PRO A 286 8.17 -8.54 17.10
CA PRO A 286 8.71 -9.25 18.26
C PRO A 286 9.87 -8.46 18.91
N ALA A 287 10.27 -8.88 20.10
CA ALA A 287 11.42 -8.27 20.78
C ALA A 287 12.70 -8.38 19.91
N GLY A 288 13.43 -7.30 19.77
CA GLY A 288 14.64 -7.20 18.93
C GLY A 288 14.37 -6.84 17.47
N CYS A 289 13.10 -6.63 17.08
CA CYS A 289 12.75 -6.10 15.77
C CYS A 289 12.12 -4.70 15.92
N ALA A 290 12.40 -3.85 14.94
CA ALA A 290 11.80 -2.52 14.82
C ALA A 290 11.10 -2.42 13.46
N ALA A 291 9.94 -1.75 13.44
CA ALA A 291 9.27 -1.38 12.22
C ALA A 291 9.82 -0.06 11.72
N GLY A 292 10.02 0.01 10.43
CA GLY A 292 10.27 1.23 9.70
C GLY A 292 11.50 1.98 10.14
N PHE A 293 12.63 1.69 9.55
CA PHE A 293 13.82 2.48 9.82
C PHE A 293 14.68 2.62 8.57
N ASP A 294 14.16 3.35 7.59
CA ASP A 294 15.06 4.03 6.70
C ASP A 294 14.63 5.49 6.59
N PRO A 295 15.30 6.41 7.30
CA PRO A 295 15.01 7.83 7.19
C PRO A 295 15.46 8.42 5.85
N ASP A 296 16.20 7.67 5.03
CA ASP A 296 16.66 8.06 3.70
C ASP A 296 16.51 6.89 2.72
N PRO A 297 15.30 6.68 2.17
CA PRO A 297 15.03 5.60 1.25
C PRO A 297 15.91 5.65 -0.02
N ASP A 298 16.52 6.80 -0.32
CA ASP A 298 17.41 6.96 -1.46
C ASP A 298 18.88 6.75 -1.11
N ALA A 299 19.24 6.61 0.16
CA ALA A 299 20.63 6.54 0.60
C ALA A 299 21.33 5.22 0.22
N ASP A 300 20.58 4.14 0.15
CA ASP A 300 21.03 2.81 -0.29
C ASP A 300 20.65 2.48 -1.73
N GLY A 301 19.79 3.30 -2.35
CA GLY A 301 19.41 3.19 -3.75
C GLY A 301 18.39 2.10 -4.03
N ASP A 302 17.75 1.50 -3.00
CA ASP A 302 16.73 0.48 -3.15
C ASP A 302 15.32 1.04 -3.39
N GLY A 303 15.11 2.33 -3.18
CA GLY A 303 13.85 3.02 -3.49
C GLY A 303 12.67 2.64 -2.61
N ILE A 304 12.88 1.84 -1.56
CA ILE A 304 11.84 1.38 -0.66
C ILE A 304 12.20 1.81 0.75
N GLY A 305 11.64 2.91 1.19
CA GLY A 305 11.64 3.25 2.61
C GLY A 305 10.25 3.04 3.20
N THR A 306 10.13 3.17 4.50
CA THR A 306 8.81 3.31 5.11
C THR A 306 8.21 4.64 4.69
N GLY A 307 7.22 4.61 3.81
CA GLY A 307 6.68 5.82 3.22
C GLY A 307 5.35 5.63 2.48
N ILE A 308 5.01 6.63 1.70
CA ILE A 308 3.83 6.64 0.83
C ILE A 308 4.31 6.80 -0.61
N TRP A 309 3.82 5.94 -1.48
CA TRP A 309 4.11 5.97 -2.92
C TRP A 309 3.23 7.00 -3.63
N ASP A 310 3.43 8.27 -3.38
CA ASP A 310 2.65 9.38 -3.93
C ASP A 310 3.36 10.13 -5.08
N ASP A 311 4.60 9.79 -5.39
CA ASP A 311 5.32 10.36 -6.52
C ASP A 311 4.73 9.87 -7.85
N PRO A 312 4.48 10.82 -8.80
CA PRO A 312 3.97 10.46 -10.12
C PRO A 312 5.07 9.79 -10.96
N VAL A 313 4.73 8.67 -11.59
CA VAL A 313 5.62 8.04 -12.58
C VAL A 313 5.51 8.80 -13.90
N ILE A 314 6.59 9.40 -14.33
CA ILE A 314 6.63 10.12 -15.60
C ILE A 314 6.67 9.12 -16.77
N ASP A 315 5.83 9.37 -17.80
CA ASP A 315 5.72 8.51 -18.99
C ASP A 315 5.24 7.07 -18.71
N GLY A 316 4.42 6.87 -17.69
CA GLY A 316 3.80 5.57 -17.40
C GLY A 316 2.88 5.05 -18.53
N PRO A 317 2.56 3.75 -18.51
CA PRO A 317 1.72 3.11 -19.53
C PRO A 317 0.40 3.85 -19.76
N GLY A 318 -0.01 4.02 -21.01
CA GLY A 318 -1.23 4.74 -21.37
C GLY A 318 -1.31 6.20 -20.88
N GLY A 319 -0.18 6.78 -20.46
CA GLY A 319 -0.09 8.10 -19.84
C GLY A 319 -0.56 8.13 -18.39
N MET A 320 -0.67 6.96 -17.74
CA MET A 320 -0.93 6.87 -16.31
C MET A 320 0.31 7.33 -15.53
N VAL A 321 0.08 8.14 -14.51
CA VAL A 321 1.15 8.57 -13.59
C VAL A 321 0.93 8.00 -12.18
N PHE A 322 -0.30 7.58 -11.89
CA PHE A 322 -0.65 6.89 -10.65
C PHE A 322 -1.38 5.58 -10.93
N VAL A 323 -1.14 4.58 -10.09
CA VAL A 323 -1.76 3.25 -10.20
C VAL A 323 -3.25 3.28 -9.86
N SER A 324 -3.64 4.12 -8.90
CA SER A 324 -4.96 4.14 -8.27
C SER A 324 -5.32 5.55 -7.81
N ASP A 325 -6.56 5.76 -7.43
CA ASP A 325 -7.04 6.91 -6.65
C ASP A 325 -6.46 6.92 -5.23
N HIS A 326 -5.92 5.81 -4.77
CA HIS A 326 -5.07 5.69 -3.58
C HIS A 326 -3.58 5.72 -3.93
N SER A 327 -2.75 6.07 -2.94
CA SER A 327 -1.29 5.85 -2.94
C SER A 327 -0.97 4.59 -2.14
N GLY A 328 0.01 3.83 -2.59
CA GLY A 328 0.55 2.71 -1.82
C GLY A 328 1.26 3.19 -0.55
N THR A 329 1.32 2.33 0.44
CA THR A 329 2.15 2.54 1.63
C THR A 329 3.17 1.42 1.75
N SER A 330 4.40 1.73 2.14
CA SER A 330 5.48 0.76 2.33
C SER A 330 6.04 0.79 3.74
N MET A 331 6.65 -0.30 4.15
CA MET A 331 7.31 -0.44 5.45
C MET A 331 8.39 -1.51 5.39
N ASP A 332 9.54 -1.21 5.97
CA ASP A 332 10.58 -2.19 6.27
C ASP A 332 10.56 -2.58 7.74
N ILE A 333 10.84 -3.84 8.02
CA ILE A 333 11.04 -4.37 9.36
C ILE A 333 12.45 -4.91 9.42
N ALA A 334 13.25 -4.35 10.30
CA ALA A 334 14.59 -4.86 10.59
C ALA A 334 14.62 -5.52 11.97
N CYS A 335 15.37 -6.63 12.06
CA CYS A 335 15.63 -7.31 13.32
C CYS A 335 17.13 -7.26 13.64
N GLU A 336 17.47 -7.06 14.93
CA GLU A 336 18.86 -7.21 15.38
C GLU A 336 19.34 -8.65 15.11
N ALA A 337 20.54 -8.78 14.55
CA ALA A 337 21.15 -10.10 14.36
C ALA A 337 21.29 -10.79 15.72
N VAL A 338 20.72 -12.00 15.83
CA VAL A 338 20.76 -12.82 17.05
C VAL A 338 22.14 -13.50 17.20
#